data_04d7f7c1ffc3994fc51f506cdd1aa7aa
#
_entry.id   04d7f7c1ffc3994fc51f506cdd1aa7aa
#
_cell.length_a   1.000
_cell.length_b   1.000
_cell.length_c   1.000
_cell.angle_alpha   90.00
_cell.angle_beta   90.00
_cell.angle_gamma   90.00
#
_symmetry.space_group_name_H-M   'P 1'
#
loop_
_entity.id
_entity.type
_entity.pdbx_description
1 polymer ?
#
loop_
_entity_poly.entity_id
_entity_poly.type
_entity_poly.pdbx_seq_one_letter_code
_entity_poly.pdbx_strand_id
1 'polypeptide(L)'
;STAMTSPFRFAHAAHAEWTQAAQACMLQLGAIPSGATLGFLYVSDAWVGELDAILAFFKSTTGVSHWTGSVGVGICATGVEYLEQPAMAVMLGEFAAAAFSVLPLLRPPRDIDAQPLEGYFALVHGDPANSRMQELIEGLGARVTSGFIVGGLSSSGSENAQICDGVLNGGLSGVLFSERVRLATRLTQGVSPLGPRHRVTAANKNVIGSLDHRPALD
;
A
#
# COMPACT_ATOMS: atom_id res chain seq x y z
N SER A 1 -31.22 -8.36 -15.52
CA SER A 1 -30.08 -7.53 -15.08
C SER A 1 -29.35 -8.31 -13.99
N THR A 2 -28.30 -9.04 -14.40
CA THR A 2 -27.38 -9.72 -13.48
C THR A 2 -26.58 -8.62 -12.79
N ALA A 3 -26.80 -8.42 -11.50
CA ALA A 3 -25.98 -7.55 -10.69
C ALA A 3 -24.55 -8.08 -10.80
N MET A 4 -23.66 -7.29 -11.36
CA MET A 4 -22.22 -7.61 -11.35
C MET A 4 -21.77 -7.58 -9.89
N THR A 5 -21.54 -8.75 -9.31
CA THR A 5 -20.90 -8.85 -8.00
C THR A 5 -19.50 -8.26 -8.13
N SER A 6 -19.17 -7.32 -7.24
CA SER A 6 -17.82 -6.77 -7.18
C SER A 6 -16.81 -7.89 -6.99
N PRO A 7 -15.71 -7.95 -7.75
CA PRO A 7 -14.65 -8.93 -7.57
C PRO A 7 -13.86 -8.71 -6.27
N PHE A 8 -14.24 -7.72 -5.48
CA PHE A 8 -13.59 -7.35 -4.23
C PHE A 8 -14.54 -7.45 -3.05
N ARG A 9 -14.01 -7.95 -1.94
CA ARG A 9 -14.59 -7.85 -0.59
C ARG A 9 -13.66 -6.97 0.23
N PHE A 10 -14.21 -6.07 1.03
CA PHE A 10 -13.43 -5.22 1.89
C PHE A 10 -14.08 -5.07 3.27
N ALA A 11 -13.24 -4.82 4.26
CA ALA A 11 -13.63 -4.58 5.64
C ALA A 11 -12.64 -3.65 6.30
N HIS A 12 -13.07 -2.95 7.32
CA HIS A 12 -12.20 -2.17 8.18
C HIS A 12 -12.77 -2.08 9.59
N ALA A 13 -11.91 -1.98 10.57
CA ALA A 13 -12.32 -1.85 11.96
C ALA A 13 -11.25 -1.15 12.78
N ALA A 14 -11.67 -0.42 13.79
CA ALA A 14 -10.82 0.14 14.82
C ALA A 14 -11.19 -0.46 16.17
N HIS A 15 -10.18 -0.80 16.97
CA HIS A 15 -10.33 -1.28 18.34
C HIS A 15 -9.02 -1.10 19.10
N ALA A 16 -9.05 -1.11 20.43
CA ALA A 16 -7.82 -1.12 21.23
C ALA A 16 -7.04 -2.44 21.08
N GLU A 17 -7.78 -3.57 20.91
CA GLU A 17 -7.22 -4.92 20.74
C GLU A 17 -7.33 -5.33 19.27
N TRP A 18 -6.20 -5.71 18.66
CA TRP A 18 -6.16 -6.12 17.26
C TRP A 18 -7.05 -7.34 16.97
N THR A 19 -7.16 -8.27 17.92
CA THR A 19 -7.99 -9.47 17.78
C THR A 19 -9.46 -9.13 17.58
N GLN A 20 -9.95 -8.11 18.27
CA GLN A 20 -11.33 -7.63 18.14
C GLN A 20 -11.54 -6.93 16.79
N ALA A 21 -10.58 -6.11 16.36
CA ALA A 21 -10.62 -5.47 15.05
C ALA A 21 -10.61 -6.51 13.93
N ALA A 22 -9.75 -7.52 14.02
CA ALA A 22 -9.66 -8.61 13.04
C ALA A 22 -10.95 -9.43 12.95
N GLN A 23 -11.55 -9.78 14.07
CA GLN A 23 -12.85 -10.47 14.12
C GLN A 23 -13.96 -9.63 13.50
N ALA A 24 -14.01 -8.32 13.79
CA ALA A 24 -14.96 -7.40 13.18
C ALA A 24 -14.78 -7.33 11.66
N CYS A 25 -13.55 -7.32 11.16
CA CYS A 25 -13.28 -7.41 9.73
C CYS A 25 -13.79 -8.72 9.12
N MET A 26 -13.58 -9.85 9.77
CA MET A 26 -14.08 -11.15 9.27
C MET A 26 -15.61 -11.19 9.21
N LEU A 27 -16.31 -10.61 10.18
CA LEU A 27 -17.77 -10.49 10.13
C LEU A 27 -18.24 -9.64 8.95
N GLN A 28 -17.55 -8.54 8.64
CA GLN A 28 -17.87 -7.68 7.50
C GLN A 28 -17.58 -8.37 6.16
N LEU A 29 -16.49 -9.13 6.06
CA LEU A 29 -16.13 -9.88 4.86
C LEU A 29 -17.17 -10.98 4.56
N GLY A 30 -17.77 -11.57 5.60
CA GLY A 30 -18.74 -12.64 5.47
C GLY A 30 -18.13 -13.92 4.89
N ALA A 31 -18.89 -14.63 4.07
CA ALA A 31 -18.40 -15.83 3.40
C ALA A 31 -17.28 -15.47 2.39
N ILE A 32 -16.14 -16.14 2.53
CA ILE A 32 -14.99 -15.88 1.67
C ILE A 32 -15.23 -16.54 0.30
N PRO A 33 -15.15 -15.77 -0.80
CA PRO A 33 -15.29 -16.33 -2.14
C PRO A 33 -14.20 -17.37 -2.42
N SER A 34 -14.56 -18.48 -3.05
CA SER A 34 -13.60 -19.54 -3.42
C SER A 34 -12.54 -19.09 -4.42
N GLY A 35 -12.81 -18.03 -5.19
CA GLY A 35 -11.89 -17.41 -6.13
C GLY A 35 -10.99 -16.33 -5.51
N ALA A 36 -11.09 -16.02 -4.23
CA ALA A 36 -10.23 -15.05 -3.56
C ALA A 36 -8.78 -15.58 -3.49
N THR A 37 -7.86 -14.88 -4.13
CA THR A 37 -6.47 -15.32 -4.31
C THR A 37 -5.45 -14.32 -3.81
N LEU A 38 -5.83 -13.06 -3.63
CA LEU A 38 -4.96 -11.99 -3.16
C LEU A 38 -5.66 -11.18 -2.08
N GLY A 39 -4.99 -11.02 -0.94
CA GLY A 39 -5.39 -10.17 0.16
C GLY A 39 -4.54 -8.90 0.24
N PHE A 40 -5.18 -7.82 0.64
CA PHE A 40 -4.56 -6.53 0.93
C PHE A 40 -4.81 -6.21 2.40
N LEU A 41 -3.76 -5.90 3.14
CA LEU A 41 -3.86 -5.65 4.58
C LEU A 41 -3.08 -4.40 4.95
N TYR A 42 -3.77 -3.43 5.50
CA TYR A 42 -3.19 -2.19 6.03
C TYR A 42 -3.51 -2.08 7.51
N VAL A 43 -2.49 -1.85 8.32
CA VAL A 43 -2.56 -1.94 9.77
C VAL A 43 -1.92 -0.70 10.39
N SER A 44 -2.53 -0.15 11.45
CA SER A 44 -1.93 0.92 12.23
C SER A 44 -0.59 0.48 12.82
N ASP A 45 0.38 1.37 12.83
CA ASP A 45 1.71 1.14 13.38
C ASP A 45 1.69 0.82 14.90
N ALA A 46 0.61 1.15 15.59
CA ALA A 46 0.38 0.73 16.97
C ALA A 46 0.43 -0.81 17.15
N TRP A 47 0.15 -1.58 16.09
CA TRP A 47 0.18 -3.04 16.09
C TRP A 47 1.33 -3.63 15.28
N VAL A 48 2.38 -2.88 15.01
CA VAL A 48 3.51 -3.38 14.21
C VAL A 48 4.16 -4.60 14.83
N GLY A 49 4.22 -4.68 16.17
CA GLY A 49 4.75 -5.84 16.90
C GLY A 49 3.89 -7.11 16.77
N GLU A 50 2.63 -6.98 16.43
CA GLU A 50 1.68 -8.08 16.26
C GLU A 50 1.39 -8.40 14.78
N LEU A 51 2.08 -7.75 13.86
CA LEU A 51 1.77 -7.83 12.43
C LEU A 51 1.87 -9.27 11.88
N ASP A 52 2.83 -10.07 12.35
CA ASP A 52 2.94 -11.49 12.00
C ASP A 52 1.70 -12.28 12.45
N ALA A 53 1.23 -12.02 13.67
CA ALA A 53 0.04 -12.69 14.20
C ALA A 53 -1.24 -12.25 13.46
N ILE A 54 -1.36 -10.97 13.11
CA ILE A 54 -2.48 -10.43 12.34
C ILE A 54 -2.51 -11.07 10.95
N LEU A 55 -1.38 -11.12 10.27
CA LEU A 55 -1.28 -11.75 8.95
C LEU A 55 -1.61 -13.24 9.01
N ALA A 56 -1.08 -13.97 9.99
CA ALA A 56 -1.37 -15.39 10.19
C ALA A 56 -2.87 -15.63 10.45
N PHE A 57 -3.51 -14.76 11.23
CA PHE A 57 -4.94 -14.81 11.47
C PHE A 57 -5.74 -14.72 10.16
N PHE A 58 -5.46 -13.73 9.31
CA PHE A 58 -6.17 -13.59 8.05
C PHE A 58 -5.85 -14.70 7.04
N LYS A 59 -4.61 -15.17 6.97
CA LYS A 59 -4.26 -16.33 6.13
C LYS A 59 -5.07 -17.56 6.52
N SER A 60 -5.16 -17.86 7.81
CA SER A 60 -5.86 -19.05 8.30
C SER A 60 -7.37 -18.96 8.20
N THR A 61 -7.95 -17.79 8.48
CA THR A 61 -9.41 -17.59 8.48
C THR A 61 -10.00 -17.40 7.09
N THR A 62 -9.25 -16.83 6.15
CA THR A 62 -9.69 -16.61 4.76
C THR A 62 -9.29 -17.71 3.80
N GLY A 63 -8.23 -18.46 4.10
CA GLY A 63 -7.62 -19.41 3.17
C GLY A 63 -6.84 -18.75 2.01
N VAL A 64 -6.74 -17.43 1.98
CA VAL A 64 -5.98 -16.68 0.96
C VAL A 64 -4.51 -16.73 1.31
N SER A 65 -3.67 -17.18 0.36
CA SER A 65 -2.24 -17.41 0.59
C SER A 65 -1.35 -16.22 0.24
N HIS A 66 -1.76 -15.38 -0.71
CA HIS A 66 -0.99 -14.23 -1.15
C HIS A 66 -1.52 -12.93 -0.55
N TRP A 67 -0.61 -12.17 0.07
CA TRP A 67 -0.94 -10.95 0.78
C TRP A 67 0.07 -9.85 0.49
N THR A 68 -0.43 -8.64 0.32
CA THR A 68 0.37 -7.41 0.22
C THR A 68 -0.20 -6.35 1.14
N GLY A 69 0.61 -5.41 1.55
CA GLY A 69 0.17 -4.32 2.41
C GLY A 69 1.29 -3.63 3.16
N SER A 70 0.91 -2.86 4.16
CA SER A 70 1.83 -1.98 4.86
C SER A 70 1.28 -1.54 6.21
N VAL A 71 2.16 -1.11 7.09
CA VAL A 71 1.77 -0.32 8.27
C VAL A 71 1.66 1.16 7.94
N GLY A 72 0.82 1.87 8.68
CA GLY A 72 0.66 3.30 8.57
C GLY A 72 0.34 3.95 9.91
N VAL A 73 0.73 5.23 10.09
CA VAL A 73 0.35 6.03 11.27
C VAL A 73 -1.16 6.32 11.30
N GLY A 74 -1.83 6.19 10.14
CA GLY A 74 -3.27 6.28 9.99
C GLY A 74 -3.75 5.29 8.94
N ILE A 75 -5.00 4.90 9.03
CA ILE A 75 -5.64 3.98 8.09
C ILE A 75 -6.82 4.69 7.42
N CYS A 76 -6.83 4.69 6.09
CA CYS A 76 -7.95 5.16 5.31
C CYS A 76 -8.69 3.97 4.71
N ALA A 77 -9.99 3.95 4.90
CA ALA A 77 -10.89 3.02 4.27
C ALA A 77 -12.02 3.80 3.58
N THR A 78 -12.85 3.14 2.78
CA THR A 78 -13.91 3.83 2.04
C THR A 78 -14.84 4.61 2.98
N GLY A 79 -14.75 5.94 2.91
CA GLY A 79 -15.58 6.86 3.69
C GLY A 79 -15.15 7.06 5.14
N VAL A 80 -14.03 6.49 5.58
CA VAL A 80 -13.54 6.60 6.97
C VAL A 80 -12.04 6.79 7.01
N GLU A 81 -11.58 7.67 7.90
CA GLU A 81 -10.17 7.84 8.25
C GLU A 81 -9.97 7.55 9.74
N TYR A 82 -8.99 6.72 10.06
CA TYR A 82 -8.60 6.38 11.42
C TYR A 82 -7.22 6.98 11.69
N LEU A 83 -7.16 8.13 12.36
CA LEU A 83 -5.90 8.86 12.59
C LEU A 83 -5.36 8.71 14.01
N GLU A 84 -6.25 8.61 15.00
CA GLU A 84 -5.86 8.64 16.43
C GLU A 84 -6.23 7.34 17.17
N GLN A 85 -6.63 6.32 16.45
CA GLN A 85 -7.01 5.04 17.03
C GLN A 85 -6.45 3.88 16.21
N PRO A 86 -6.04 2.78 16.86
CA PRO A 86 -5.58 1.61 16.14
C PRO A 86 -6.68 1.03 15.26
N ALA A 87 -6.35 0.78 13.99
CA ALA A 87 -7.29 0.29 13.00
C ALA A 87 -6.61 -0.62 11.97
N MET A 88 -7.40 -1.38 11.25
CA MET A 88 -6.97 -2.14 10.10
C MET A 88 -8.00 -2.06 8.98
N ALA A 89 -7.52 -2.22 7.76
CA ALA A 89 -8.33 -2.37 6.56
C ALA A 89 -7.88 -3.60 5.80
N VAL A 90 -8.84 -4.39 5.35
CA VAL A 90 -8.62 -5.64 4.61
C VAL A 90 -9.43 -5.62 3.33
N MET A 91 -8.81 -6.05 2.25
CA MET A 91 -9.52 -6.29 0.98
C MET A 91 -9.10 -7.65 0.41
N LEU A 92 -10.06 -8.38 -0.13
CA LEU A 92 -9.82 -9.63 -0.86
C LEU A 92 -10.18 -9.44 -2.31
N GLY A 93 -9.29 -9.86 -3.20
CA GLY A 93 -9.48 -9.83 -4.65
C GLY A 93 -9.57 -11.22 -5.24
N GLU A 94 -10.49 -11.39 -6.20
CA GLU A 94 -10.63 -12.60 -6.99
C GLU A 94 -9.87 -12.41 -8.32
N PHE A 95 -8.65 -12.95 -8.36
CA PHE A 95 -7.80 -12.90 -9.55
C PHE A 95 -7.44 -14.32 -9.99
N ALA A 96 -7.41 -14.54 -11.30
CA ALA A 96 -6.85 -15.77 -11.84
C ALA A 96 -5.35 -15.87 -11.46
N ALA A 97 -4.86 -17.09 -11.24
CA ALA A 97 -3.47 -17.29 -10.81
C ALA A 97 -2.43 -16.69 -11.79
N ALA A 98 -2.74 -16.66 -13.08
CA ALA A 98 -1.89 -16.04 -14.10
C ALA A 98 -2.06 -14.53 -14.24
N ALA A 99 -2.95 -13.90 -13.47
CA ALA A 99 -3.23 -12.48 -13.56
C ALA A 99 -2.32 -11.61 -12.68
N PHE A 100 -1.63 -12.21 -11.72
CA PHE A 100 -0.69 -11.51 -10.84
C PHE A 100 0.45 -12.41 -10.38
N SER A 101 1.50 -11.78 -9.92
CA SER A 101 2.59 -12.44 -9.20
C SER A 101 3.06 -11.54 -8.05
N VAL A 102 3.49 -12.16 -6.96
CA VAL A 102 4.04 -11.43 -5.83
C VAL A 102 5.46 -10.98 -6.17
N LEU A 103 5.72 -9.68 -6.00
CA LEU A 103 7.04 -9.10 -6.19
C LEU A 103 7.93 -9.48 -4.99
N PRO A 104 9.09 -10.12 -5.21
CA PRO A 104 10.01 -10.37 -4.12
C PRO A 104 10.54 -9.05 -3.54
N LEU A 105 10.98 -9.08 -2.28
CA LEU A 105 11.54 -7.90 -1.64
C LEU A 105 12.82 -7.45 -2.36
N LEU A 106 12.79 -6.21 -2.85
CA LEU A 106 13.91 -5.55 -3.52
C LEU A 106 14.54 -4.56 -2.54
N ARG A 107 15.78 -4.79 -2.14
CA ARG A 107 16.51 -3.89 -1.25
C ARG A 107 17.52 -3.02 -1.98
N PRO A 108 18.57 -3.56 -2.63
CA PRO A 108 19.40 -2.76 -3.54
C PRO A 108 18.84 -2.83 -4.98
N PRO A 109 19.07 -1.82 -5.82
CA PRO A 109 18.62 -1.82 -7.22
C PRO A 109 19.06 -3.03 -8.05
N ARG A 110 20.20 -3.65 -7.75
CA ARG A 110 20.67 -4.88 -8.42
C ARG A 110 19.71 -6.06 -8.27
N ASP A 111 18.85 -6.07 -7.24
CA ASP A 111 17.84 -7.12 -7.05
C ASP A 111 16.83 -7.13 -8.20
N ILE A 112 16.59 -5.96 -8.83
CA ILE A 112 15.72 -5.84 -10.01
C ILE A 112 16.28 -6.64 -11.18
N ASP A 113 17.60 -6.58 -11.38
CA ASP A 113 18.26 -7.27 -12.49
C ASP A 113 18.40 -8.77 -12.24
N ALA A 114 18.40 -9.17 -10.98
CA ALA A 114 18.52 -10.58 -10.57
C ALA A 114 17.19 -11.36 -10.65
N GLN A 115 16.06 -10.70 -10.89
CA GLN A 115 14.74 -11.30 -10.88
C GLN A 115 14.07 -11.24 -12.25
N PRO A 116 13.37 -12.30 -12.68
CA PRO A 116 12.51 -12.27 -13.86
C PRO A 116 11.22 -11.51 -13.54
N LEU A 117 11.29 -10.18 -13.54
CA LEU A 117 10.15 -9.32 -13.24
C LEU A 117 9.34 -9.09 -14.52
N GLU A 118 8.20 -9.74 -14.62
CA GLU A 118 7.27 -9.58 -15.73
C GLU A 118 5.91 -9.11 -15.21
N GLY A 119 5.43 -7.99 -15.73
CA GLY A 119 4.14 -7.43 -15.37
C GLY A 119 3.76 -6.25 -16.25
N TYR A 120 2.47 -5.99 -16.31
CA TYR A 120 1.94 -4.83 -17.03
C TYR A 120 1.95 -3.58 -16.17
N PHE A 121 1.54 -3.70 -14.91
CA PHE A 121 1.67 -2.65 -13.90
C PHE A 121 2.00 -3.26 -12.53
N ALA A 122 2.40 -2.43 -11.57
CA ALA A 122 2.74 -2.85 -10.23
C ALA A 122 1.98 -2.03 -9.16
N LEU A 123 1.58 -2.72 -8.07
CA LEU A 123 1.17 -2.11 -6.83
C LEU A 123 2.23 -2.39 -5.78
N VAL A 124 2.82 -1.35 -5.21
CA VAL A 124 4.03 -1.47 -4.38
C VAL A 124 3.89 -0.78 -3.04
N HIS A 125 4.65 -1.29 -2.08
CA HIS A 125 4.87 -0.66 -0.78
C HIS A 125 6.38 -0.54 -0.55
N GLY A 126 6.82 0.62 -0.10
CA GLY A 126 8.23 0.92 0.10
C GLY A 126 8.56 1.30 1.53
N ASP A 127 9.74 0.91 2.00
CA ASP A 127 10.28 1.37 3.27
C ASP A 127 11.02 2.70 3.06
N PRO A 128 10.54 3.82 3.65
CA PRO A 128 11.17 5.13 3.48
C PRO A 128 12.59 5.20 4.07
N ALA A 129 12.96 4.26 4.95
CA ALA A 129 14.32 4.18 5.48
C ALA A 129 15.36 3.68 4.46
N ASN A 130 14.91 3.06 3.36
CA ASN A 130 15.81 2.68 2.28
C ASN A 130 16.20 3.93 1.46
N SER A 131 17.46 4.35 1.58
CA SER A 131 17.98 5.55 0.91
C SER A 131 18.00 5.46 -0.63
N ARG A 132 17.84 4.24 -1.18
CA ARG A 132 17.80 3.98 -2.63
C ARG A 132 16.38 3.71 -3.15
N MET A 133 15.36 4.08 -2.41
CA MET A 133 13.97 3.82 -2.76
C MET A 133 13.59 4.40 -4.12
N GLN A 134 14.04 5.61 -4.43
CA GLN A 134 13.79 6.24 -5.72
C GLN A 134 14.36 5.40 -6.87
N GLU A 135 15.59 4.92 -6.76
CA GLU A 135 16.22 4.08 -7.78
C GLU A 135 15.50 2.74 -7.95
N LEU A 136 14.99 2.18 -6.83
CA LEU A 136 14.17 0.95 -6.89
C LEU A 136 12.87 1.17 -7.65
N ILE A 137 12.18 2.26 -7.39
CA ILE A 137 10.91 2.61 -8.06
C ILE A 137 11.15 2.86 -9.56
N GLU A 138 12.17 3.65 -9.90
CA GLU A 138 12.53 3.94 -11.29
C GLU A 138 12.96 2.68 -12.05
N GLY A 139 13.79 1.85 -11.42
CA GLY A 139 14.24 0.59 -12.00
C GLY A 139 13.11 -0.41 -12.21
N LEU A 140 12.19 -0.52 -11.26
CA LEU A 140 11.01 -1.36 -11.42
C LEU A 140 10.09 -0.81 -12.51
N GLY A 141 9.89 0.51 -12.57
CA GLY A 141 9.10 1.17 -13.61
C GLY A 141 9.60 0.88 -15.02
N ALA A 142 10.91 0.78 -15.21
CA ALA A 142 11.51 0.41 -16.48
C ALA A 142 11.27 -1.06 -16.88
N ARG A 143 10.96 -1.93 -15.93
CA ARG A 143 10.67 -3.37 -16.15
C ARG A 143 9.18 -3.67 -16.34
N VAL A 144 8.31 -2.81 -15.86
CA VAL A 144 6.85 -2.96 -16.00
C VAL A 144 6.44 -2.44 -17.38
N THR A 145 5.73 -3.26 -18.15
CA THR A 145 5.41 -2.98 -19.56
C THR A 145 4.68 -1.65 -19.79
N SER A 146 3.75 -1.28 -18.91
CA SER A 146 3.07 0.02 -18.99
C SER A 146 3.89 1.17 -18.43
N GLY A 147 4.98 0.88 -17.71
CA GLY A 147 5.71 1.86 -16.90
C GLY A 147 4.93 2.39 -15.69
N PHE A 148 3.76 1.82 -15.39
CA PHE A 148 2.84 2.35 -14.39
C PHE A 148 2.98 1.61 -13.05
N ILE A 149 3.28 2.38 -12.01
CA ILE A 149 3.40 1.91 -10.63
C ILE A 149 2.47 2.73 -9.75
N VAL A 150 1.72 2.05 -8.90
CA VAL A 150 0.93 2.67 -7.84
C VAL A 150 1.36 2.13 -6.49
N GLY A 151 1.15 2.89 -5.45
CA GLY A 151 1.46 2.47 -4.08
C GLY A 151 1.86 3.61 -3.19
N GLY A 152 2.55 3.29 -2.12
CA GLY A 152 2.97 4.25 -1.14
C GLY A 152 4.10 3.73 -0.26
N LEU A 153 4.63 4.63 0.55
CA LEU A 153 5.61 4.30 1.56
C LEU A 153 4.92 3.93 2.86
N SER A 154 5.48 2.98 3.58
CA SER A 154 5.09 2.70 4.95
C SER A 154 5.31 3.93 5.82
N SER A 155 4.48 4.13 6.81
CA SER A 155 4.66 5.18 7.80
C SER A 155 4.49 4.61 9.20
N SER A 156 5.43 4.90 10.09
CA SER A 156 5.40 4.40 11.46
C SER A 156 6.25 5.29 12.37
N GLY A 157 5.82 5.43 13.60
CA GLY A 157 6.62 6.04 14.66
C GLY A 157 7.73 5.11 15.18
N SER A 158 7.76 3.84 14.74
CA SER A 158 8.74 2.83 15.16
C SER A 158 9.34 2.09 13.97
N GLU A 159 8.72 1.03 13.50
CA GLU A 159 9.21 0.17 12.41
C GLU A 159 8.34 0.30 11.15
N ASN A 160 8.96 0.57 10.01
CA ASN A 160 8.30 0.67 8.71
C ASN A 160 8.13 -0.71 8.08
N ALA A 161 7.24 -1.52 8.65
CA ALA A 161 6.98 -2.85 8.16
C ALA A 161 6.06 -2.87 6.93
N GLN A 162 6.24 -3.90 6.12
CA GLN A 162 5.47 -4.20 4.92
C GLN A 162 4.96 -5.64 4.97
N ILE A 163 3.91 -5.91 4.22
CA ILE A 163 3.36 -7.25 4.05
C ILE A 163 3.55 -7.66 2.59
N CYS A 164 4.20 -8.79 2.38
CA CYS A 164 4.36 -9.42 1.08
C CYS A 164 4.54 -10.93 1.29
N ASP A 165 3.43 -11.66 1.44
CA ASP A 165 3.33 -13.05 1.89
C ASP A 165 3.90 -13.34 3.28
N GLY A 166 4.60 -12.40 3.85
CA GLY A 166 5.17 -12.35 5.19
C GLY A 166 5.37 -10.91 5.60
N VAL A 167 5.89 -10.69 6.81
CA VAL A 167 6.24 -9.36 7.32
C VAL A 167 7.70 -9.07 6.95
N LEU A 168 7.93 -7.97 6.26
CA LEU A 168 9.20 -7.56 5.68
C LEU A 168 9.49 -6.08 5.98
N ASN A 169 10.73 -5.66 5.81
CA ASN A 169 11.15 -4.26 5.89
C ASN A 169 12.38 -3.99 5.02
N GLY A 170 12.76 -2.73 4.90
CA GLY A 170 14.02 -2.29 4.30
C GLY A 170 14.05 -2.24 2.78
N GLY A 171 12.91 -2.42 2.09
CA GLY A 171 12.91 -2.43 0.63
C GLY A 171 11.60 -2.06 -0.01
N LEU A 172 11.48 -2.41 -1.28
CA LEU A 172 10.28 -2.30 -2.10
C LEU A 172 9.67 -3.70 -2.29
N SER A 173 8.39 -3.83 -2.02
CA SER A 173 7.61 -5.07 -2.18
C SER A 173 6.27 -4.78 -2.82
N GLY A 174 5.55 -5.80 -3.26
CA GLY A 174 4.22 -5.60 -3.82
C GLY A 174 3.78 -6.73 -4.74
N VAL A 175 2.98 -6.37 -5.72
CA VAL A 175 2.34 -7.28 -6.66
C VAL A 175 2.50 -6.75 -8.08
N LEU A 176 2.90 -7.62 -9.00
CA LEU A 176 2.88 -7.36 -10.43
C LEU A 176 1.58 -7.92 -11.02
N PHE A 177 0.88 -7.12 -11.78
CA PHE A 177 -0.35 -7.52 -12.46
C PHE A 177 -0.12 -7.61 -13.97
N SER A 178 -0.76 -8.60 -14.59
CA SER A 178 -0.78 -8.72 -16.04
C SER A 178 -1.78 -7.74 -16.67
N GLU A 179 -1.69 -7.54 -17.99
CA GLU A 179 -2.62 -6.70 -18.76
C GLU A 179 -4.08 -7.20 -18.72
N ARG A 180 -4.31 -8.43 -18.27
CA ARG A 180 -5.66 -8.99 -18.09
C ARG A 180 -6.43 -8.30 -16.97
N VAL A 181 -5.72 -7.66 -16.03
CA VAL A 181 -6.33 -6.89 -14.95
C VAL A 181 -6.51 -5.45 -15.41
N ARG A 182 -7.78 -5.03 -15.55
CA ARG A 182 -8.10 -3.64 -15.87
C ARG A 182 -8.05 -2.80 -14.60
N LEU A 183 -7.26 -1.75 -14.64
CA LEU A 183 -7.05 -0.84 -13.52
C LEU A 183 -7.49 0.57 -13.88
N ALA A 184 -8.16 1.22 -12.91
CA ALA A 184 -8.37 2.66 -12.92
C ALA A 184 -7.79 3.23 -11.62
N THR A 185 -7.02 4.29 -11.72
CA THR A 185 -6.42 4.95 -10.56
C THR A 185 -6.86 6.41 -10.48
N ARG A 186 -6.90 6.90 -9.24
CA ARG A 186 -7.05 8.32 -8.95
C ARG A 186 -6.01 8.72 -7.90
N LEU A 187 -5.41 9.88 -8.08
CA LEU A 187 -4.61 10.51 -7.04
C LEU A 187 -5.54 11.40 -6.21
N THR A 188 -5.58 11.15 -4.91
CA THR A 188 -6.24 12.05 -3.95
C THR A 188 -5.16 12.76 -3.17
N GLN A 189 -5.19 14.08 -3.16
CA GLN A 189 -4.32 14.91 -2.33
C GLN A 189 -5.18 15.54 -1.24
N GLY A 190 -4.72 15.44 0.01
CA GLY A 190 -5.40 16.01 1.18
C GLY A 190 -5.34 17.54 1.26
N VAL A 191 -4.86 18.22 0.20
CA VAL A 191 -4.68 19.67 0.15
C VAL A 191 -5.33 20.24 -1.10
N SER A 192 -5.98 21.38 -0.93
CA SER A 192 -6.49 22.21 -2.03
C SER A 192 -5.73 23.52 -2.06
N PRO A 193 -5.44 24.09 -3.24
CA PRO A 193 -4.86 25.43 -3.32
C PRO A 193 -5.77 26.46 -2.65
N LEU A 194 -5.25 27.24 -1.72
CA LEU A 194 -5.99 28.28 -1.00
C LEU A 194 -5.82 29.68 -1.60
N GLY A 195 -4.97 29.85 -2.59
CA GLY A 195 -4.67 31.15 -3.16
C GLY A 195 -4.06 31.06 -4.56
N PRO A 196 -3.58 32.19 -5.08
CA PRO A 196 -2.92 32.25 -6.37
C PRO A 196 -1.61 31.45 -6.34
N ARG A 197 -1.14 31.08 -7.53
CA ARG A 197 0.17 30.44 -7.67
C ARG A 197 1.27 31.49 -7.48
N HIS A 198 2.27 31.14 -6.68
CA HIS A 198 3.47 31.94 -6.46
C HIS A 198 4.68 31.22 -7.04
N ARG A 199 5.66 32.01 -7.50
CA ARG A 199 6.93 31.49 -7.99
C ARG A 199 7.92 31.41 -6.83
N VAL A 200 8.50 30.24 -6.57
CA VAL A 200 9.62 30.11 -5.63
C VAL A 200 10.84 30.81 -6.24
N THR A 201 11.33 31.86 -5.59
CA THR A 201 12.45 32.67 -6.07
C THR A 201 13.72 32.49 -5.26
N ALA A 202 13.63 31.91 -4.07
CA ALA A 202 14.77 31.41 -3.32
C ALA A 202 14.36 30.21 -2.49
N ALA A 203 15.19 29.16 -2.51
CA ALA A 203 15.02 27.99 -1.66
C ALA A 203 16.39 27.43 -1.27
N ASN A 204 16.47 26.83 -0.09
CA ASN A 204 17.61 26.06 0.37
C ASN A 204 17.13 24.71 0.88
N LYS A 205 17.44 23.63 0.14
CA LYS A 205 16.90 22.29 0.36
C LYS A 205 15.35 22.30 0.39
N ASN A 206 14.76 21.94 1.51
CA ASN A 206 13.31 21.90 1.75
C ASN A 206 12.72 23.19 2.38
N VAL A 207 13.51 24.24 2.50
CA VAL A 207 13.10 25.54 3.05
C VAL A 207 12.90 26.54 1.92
N ILE A 208 11.70 27.09 1.78
CA ILE A 208 11.40 28.16 0.84
C ILE A 208 11.77 29.49 1.52
N GLY A 209 12.71 30.22 0.93
CA GLY A 209 13.18 31.51 1.44
C GLY A 209 12.40 32.70 0.90
N SER A 210 11.97 32.64 -0.36
CA SER A 210 11.15 33.70 -0.95
C SER A 210 10.19 33.19 -2.02
N LEU A 211 9.06 33.88 -2.13
CA LEU A 211 8.02 33.72 -3.14
C LEU A 211 7.86 35.05 -3.88
N ASP A 212 7.86 35.04 -5.22
CA ASP A 212 7.73 36.22 -6.05
C ASP A 212 8.68 37.38 -5.63
N HIS A 213 9.92 37.01 -5.23
CA HIS A 213 10.97 37.94 -4.74
C HIS A 213 10.66 38.62 -3.40
N ARG A 214 9.71 38.11 -2.62
CA ARG A 214 9.41 38.54 -1.24
C ARG A 214 9.73 37.43 -0.26
N PRO A 215 10.04 37.73 1.01
CA PRO A 215 10.19 36.69 2.02
C PRO A 215 8.98 35.75 2.05
N ALA A 216 9.20 34.45 2.23
CA ALA A 216 8.11 33.46 2.25
C ALA A 216 7.27 33.53 3.54
N LEU A 217 7.82 34.11 4.59
CA LEU A 217 7.15 34.37 5.87
C LEU A 217 7.36 35.86 6.18
N ASP A 218 6.28 36.61 6.29
CA ASP A 218 6.19 37.96 6.87
C ASP A 218 5.50 37.89 8.24
#